data_ed473762b585b1a4400086f7258ff064
#
_entry.id   ed473762b585b1a4400086f7258ff064
#
_cell.length_a   1.000
_cell.length_b   1.000
_cell.length_c   1.000
_cell.angle_alpha   90.00
_cell.angle_beta   90.00
_cell.angle_gamma   90.00
#
_symmetry.space_group_name_H-M   'P 1'
#
loop_
_entity.id
_entity.type
_entity.pdbx_description
1 polymer ?
#
loop_
_entity_poly.entity_id
_entity_poly.type
_entity_poly.pdbx_seq_one_letter_code
_entity_poly.pdbx_strand_id
1 'polypeptide(L)'
;MPARAQVSEAILLAEGQKSAVTEYYLNNGKWPADNGAAGVASSATDIKGKYVKEVKVANGVVTATMNSTGVNKEIKGKRLSLWGRRENGSVKWFCGQPVTRAKADADA
;
A
#
# COMPACT_ATOMS: atom_id res chain seq x y z
N MET A 1 -19.04 11.44 -7.78
CA MET A 1 -18.26 10.33 -8.35
C MET A 1 -18.50 9.06 -7.53
N PRO A 2 -18.70 7.90 -8.16
CA PRO A 2 -18.92 6.65 -7.43
C PRO A 2 -17.74 6.27 -6.55
N ALA A 3 -18.05 5.60 -5.43
CA ALA A 3 -17.01 5.14 -4.50
C ALA A 3 -15.99 4.24 -5.19
N ARG A 4 -16.43 3.39 -6.10
CA ARG A 4 -15.56 2.49 -6.86
C ARG A 4 -14.44 3.24 -7.60
N ALA A 5 -14.80 4.33 -8.27
CA ALA A 5 -13.82 5.12 -9.03
C ALA A 5 -12.82 5.80 -8.09
N GLN A 6 -13.28 6.23 -6.92
CA GLN A 6 -12.40 6.85 -5.92
C GLN A 6 -11.44 5.82 -5.30
N VAL A 7 -11.94 4.62 -5.02
CA VAL A 7 -11.10 3.53 -4.51
C VAL A 7 -10.08 3.08 -5.56
N SER A 8 -10.44 3.14 -6.85
CA SER A 8 -9.48 2.82 -7.93
C SER A 8 -8.25 3.70 -7.89
N GLU A 9 -8.39 4.98 -7.54
CA GLU A 9 -7.23 5.87 -7.36
C GLU A 9 -6.32 5.35 -6.25
N ALA A 10 -6.91 4.91 -5.12
CA ALA A 10 -6.12 4.37 -4.01
C ALA A 10 -5.36 3.12 -4.42
N ILE A 11 -6.00 2.24 -5.17
CA ILE A 11 -5.35 1.01 -5.66
C ILE A 11 -4.18 1.35 -6.58
N LEU A 12 -4.38 2.28 -7.51
CA LEU A 12 -3.32 2.69 -8.44
C LEU A 12 -2.13 3.32 -7.73
N LEU A 13 -2.39 4.19 -6.75
CA LEU A 13 -1.32 4.81 -5.97
C LEU A 13 -0.56 3.78 -5.12
N ALA A 14 -1.27 2.83 -4.54
CA ALA A 14 -0.63 1.75 -3.78
C ALA A 14 0.20 0.85 -4.71
N GLU A 15 -0.34 0.50 -5.88
CA GLU A 15 0.38 -0.31 -6.87
C GLU A 15 1.66 0.36 -7.36
N GLY A 16 1.68 1.68 -7.38
CA GLY A 16 2.86 2.43 -7.77
C GLY A 16 4.08 2.18 -6.87
N GLN A 17 3.87 1.63 -5.67
CA GLN A 17 4.95 1.35 -4.73
C GLN A 17 5.46 -0.09 -4.82
N LYS A 18 4.80 -0.94 -5.59
CA LYS A 18 5.11 -2.39 -5.60
C LYS A 18 6.53 -2.69 -6.07
N SER A 19 6.98 -2.07 -7.16
CA SER A 19 8.29 -2.38 -7.71
C SER A 19 9.41 -2.01 -6.74
N ALA A 20 9.31 -0.87 -6.07
CA ALA A 20 10.30 -0.44 -5.08
C ALA A 20 10.36 -1.41 -3.90
N VAL A 21 9.21 -1.82 -3.39
CA VAL A 21 9.13 -2.75 -2.27
C VAL A 21 9.69 -4.12 -2.67
N THR A 22 9.30 -4.62 -3.85
CA THR A 22 9.78 -5.91 -4.36
C THR A 22 11.30 -5.90 -4.53
N GLU A 23 11.82 -4.84 -5.15
CA GLU A 23 13.25 -4.73 -5.39
C GLU A 23 14.04 -4.70 -4.09
N TYR A 24 13.56 -3.94 -3.10
CA TYR A 24 14.20 -3.90 -1.79
C TYR A 24 14.25 -5.30 -1.17
N TYR A 25 13.13 -6.01 -1.19
CA TYR A 25 13.05 -7.36 -0.62
C TYR A 25 14.00 -8.32 -1.32
N LEU A 26 14.03 -8.31 -2.65
CA LEU A 26 14.90 -9.20 -3.41
C LEU A 26 16.38 -8.92 -3.17
N ASN A 27 16.75 -7.66 -2.96
CA ASN A 27 18.13 -7.25 -2.72
C ASN A 27 18.58 -7.46 -1.28
N ASN A 28 17.67 -7.36 -0.32
CA ASN A 28 18.03 -7.31 1.11
C ASN A 28 17.55 -8.52 1.91
N GLY A 29 16.66 -9.33 1.36
CA GLY A 29 16.11 -10.49 2.05
C GLY A 29 15.12 -10.16 3.15
N LYS A 30 14.71 -8.91 3.25
CA LYS A 30 13.72 -8.45 4.25
C LYS A 30 12.87 -7.33 3.65
N TRP A 31 11.72 -7.10 4.26
CA TRP A 31 10.78 -6.08 3.80
C TRP A 31 11.24 -4.69 4.23
N PRO A 32 11.01 -3.65 3.40
CA PRO A 32 11.35 -2.29 3.81
C PRO A 32 10.44 -1.86 4.96
N ALA A 33 11.05 -1.27 5.99
CA ALA A 33 10.33 -0.90 7.21
C ALA A 33 9.36 0.27 6.99
N ASP A 34 9.71 1.19 6.09
CA ASP A 34 8.92 2.39 5.85
C ASP A 34 9.15 2.92 4.43
N ASN A 35 8.51 4.05 4.12
CA ASN A 35 8.62 4.69 2.81
C ASN A 35 10.08 5.03 2.45
N GLY A 36 10.82 5.58 3.40
CA GLY A 36 12.20 5.97 3.15
C GLY A 36 13.09 4.77 2.83
N ALA A 37 12.94 3.67 3.56
CA ALA A 37 13.71 2.45 3.30
C ALA A 37 13.38 1.88 1.93
N ALA A 38 12.11 1.94 1.52
CA ALA A 38 11.69 1.44 0.21
C ALA A 38 12.19 2.32 -0.95
N GLY A 39 12.68 3.53 -0.66
CA GLY A 39 13.14 4.44 -1.70
C GLY A 39 12.01 5.19 -2.39
N VAL A 40 10.83 5.24 -1.78
CA VAL A 40 9.72 6.05 -2.26
C VAL A 40 9.63 7.33 -1.43
N ALA A 41 8.67 8.22 -1.75
CA ALA A 41 8.52 9.46 -1.00
C ALA A 41 8.49 9.18 0.50
N SER A 42 9.45 9.72 1.24
CA SER A 42 9.68 9.38 2.65
C SER A 42 8.52 9.77 3.57
N SER A 43 7.76 10.81 3.21
CA SER A 43 6.53 11.16 3.91
C SER A 43 5.35 10.47 3.21
N ALA A 44 4.60 9.67 3.94
CA ALA A 44 3.44 8.98 3.37
C ALA A 44 2.43 9.96 2.77
N THR A 45 2.33 11.15 3.32
CA THR A 45 1.40 12.18 2.85
C THR A 45 1.87 12.87 1.56
N ASP A 46 3.08 12.60 1.10
CA ASP A 46 3.55 13.06 -0.21
C ASP A 46 3.07 12.15 -1.35
N ILE A 47 2.61 10.95 -1.02
CA ILE A 47 1.98 10.06 -1.99
C ILE A 47 0.48 10.19 -1.81
N LYS A 48 -0.11 11.11 -2.52
CA LYS A 48 -1.52 11.45 -2.36
C LYS A 48 -2.16 11.70 -3.72
N GLY A 49 -3.48 11.71 -3.75
CA GLY A 49 -4.26 12.04 -4.92
C GLY A 49 -5.46 12.88 -4.53
N LYS A 50 -6.41 13.01 -5.46
CA LYS A 50 -7.61 13.80 -5.24
C LYS A 50 -8.45 13.21 -4.10
N TYR A 51 -8.51 11.89 -4.01
CA TYR A 51 -9.35 11.17 -3.04
C TYR A 51 -8.54 10.43 -1.99
N VAL A 52 -7.22 10.38 -2.14
CA VAL A 52 -6.32 9.62 -1.27
C VAL A 52 -5.48 10.58 -0.44
N LYS A 53 -5.50 10.38 0.86
CA LYS A 53 -4.79 11.21 1.83
C LYS A 53 -3.31 10.88 1.88
N GLU A 54 -2.98 9.59 1.88
CA GLU A 54 -1.61 9.13 2.02
C GLU A 54 -1.46 7.68 1.57
N VAL A 55 -0.22 7.29 1.26
CA VAL A 55 0.15 5.91 1.02
C VAL A 55 1.40 5.61 1.85
N LYS A 56 1.28 4.65 2.75
CA LYS A 56 2.33 4.31 3.71
C LYS A 56 2.85 2.89 3.48
N VAL A 57 4.18 2.75 3.49
CA VAL A 57 4.85 1.44 3.47
C VAL A 57 5.24 1.09 4.90
N ALA A 58 4.90 -0.12 5.33
CA ALA A 58 5.28 -0.62 6.65
C ALA A 58 5.58 -2.11 6.54
N ASN A 59 6.86 -2.47 6.62
CA ASN A 59 7.33 -3.86 6.52
C ASN A 59 6.78 -4.55 5.26
N GLY A 60 6.84 -3.86 4.13
CA GLY A 60 6.39 -4.39 2.84
C GLY A 60 4.88 -4.41 2.64
N VAL A 61 4.12 -3.86 3.57
CA VAL A 61 2.68 -3.68 3.42
C VAL A 61 2.42 -2.23 3.01
N VAL A 62 1.76 -2.04 1.88
CA VAL A 62 1.46 -0.71 1.34
C VAL A 62 0.01 -0.39 1.63
N THR A 63 -0.24 0.62 2.46
CA THR A 63 -1.59 1.00 2.87
C THR A 63 -1.95 2.38 2.35
N ALA A 64 -3.03 2.45 1.58
CA ALA A 64 -3.59 3.71 1.10
C ALA A 64 -4.76 4.09 2.00
N THR A 65 -4.78 5.36 2.44
CA THR A 65 -5.84 5.90 3.28
C THR A 65 -6.62 6.93 2.49
N MET A 66 -7.95 6.77 2.44
CA MET A 66 -8.82 7.71 1.76
C MET A 66 -8.92 9.02 2.55
N ASN A 67 -9.15 10.12 1.84
CA ASN A 67 -9.39 11.41 2.47
C ASN A 67 -10.64 11.35 3.37
N SER A 68 -10.71 12.27 4.31
CA SER A 68 -11.88 12.42 5.18
C SER A 68 -12.85 13.47 4.66
N THR A 69 -12.50 14.17 3.58
CA THR A 69 -13.35 15.18 2.94
C THR A 69 -13.24 15.03 1.43
N GLY A 70 -14.27 15.47 0.71
CA GLY A 70 -14.27 15.46 -0.75
C GLY A 70 -14.38 14.07 -1.36
N VAL A 71 -14.76 13.06 -0.59
CA VAL A 71 -14.92 11.68 -1.05
C VAL A 71 -16.31 11.18 -0.69
N ASN A 72 -16.70 10.06 -1.31
CA ASN A 72 -17.96 9.40 -1.00
C ASN A 72 -17.95 9.02 0.49
N LYS A 73 -19.06 9.32 1.18
CA LYS A 73 -19.14 9.10 2.63
C LYS A 73 -18.96 7.62 3.03
N GLU A 74 -19.24 6.70 2.13
CA GLU A 74 -19.09 5.27 2.41
C GLU A 74 -17.63 4.83 2.55
N ILE A 75 -16.70 5.59 1.97
CA ILE A 75 -15.28 5.27 1.99
C ILE A 75 -14.43 6.29 2.73
N LYS A 76 -15.06 7.30 3.30
CA LYS A 76 -14.37 8.37 4.02
C LYS A 76 -13.43 7.81 5.09
N GLY A 77 -12.13 8.17 5.02
CA GLY A 77 -11.13 7.73 5.98
C GLY A 77 -10.82 6.24 5.97
N LYS A 78 -11.39 5.47 5.05
CA LYS A 78 -11.14 4.04 4.97
C LYS A 78 -9.79 3.75 4.34
N ARG A 79 -9.26 2.54 4.59
CA ARG A 79 -7.95 2.13 4.12
C ARG A 79 -8.01 0.80 3.41
N LEU A 80 -7.07 0.60 2.48
CA LEU A 80 -6.84 -0.69 1.86
C LEU A 80 -5.34 -0.96 1.85
N SER A 81 -4.96 -2.23 1.78
CA SER A 81 -3.55 -2.61 1.75
C SER A 81 -3.26 -3.51 0.57
N LEU A 82 -2.05 -3.34 0.04
CA LEU A 82 -1.41 -4.30 -0.85
C LEU A 82 -0.21 -4.84 -0.10
N TRP A 83 0.04 -6.13 -0.19
CA TRP A 83 1.21 -6.71 0.47
C TRP A 83 1.81 -7.79 -0.39
N GLY A 84 3.16 -7.82 -0.37
CA GLY A 84 3.92 -8.87 -1.02
C GLY A 84 4.07 -10.05 -0.09
N ARG A 85 4.10 -11.24 -0.66
CA ARG A 85 4.47 -12.46 0.06
C ARG A 85 5.58 -13.16 -0.70
N ARG A 86 6.49 -13.75 0.08
CA ARG A 86 7.57 -14.52 -0.49
C ARG A 86 7.03 -15.78 -1.17
N GLU A 87 7.40 -15.93 -2.44
CA GLU A 87 7.21 -17.16 -3.20
C GLU A 87 8.58 -17.65 -3.64
N ASN A 88 8.67 -18.84 -4.17
CA ASN A 88 9.97 -19.39 -4.62
C ASN A 88 10.60 -18.48 -5.68
N GLY A 89 11.63 -17.71 -5.24
CA GLY A 89 12.40 -16.84 -6.12
C GLY A 89 11.69 -15.57 -6.59
N SER A 90 10.52 -15.26 -6.03
CA SER A 90 9.77 -14.08 -6.44
C SER A 90 8.90 -13.56 -5.31
N VAL A 91 8.15 -12.48 -5.58
CA VAL A 91 7.19 -11.90 -4.66
C VAL A 91 5.83 -11.87 -5.33
N LYS A 92 4.83 -12.41 -4.65
CA LYS A 92 3.44 -12.36 -5.11
C LYS A 92 2.70 -11.30 -4.32
N TRP A 93 1.84 -10.54 -4.99
CA TRP A 93 1.12 -9.41 -4.38
C TRP A 93 -0.36 -9.72 -4.18
N PHE A 94 -0.88 -9.21 -3.07
CA PHE A 94 -2.29 -9.37 -2.67
C PHE A 94 -2.88 -8.02 -2.31
N CYS A 95 -4.19 -7.89 -2.45
CA CYS A 95 -4.93 -6.68 -2.11
C CYS A 95 -6.08 -7.04 -1.19
N GLY A 96 -6.32 -6.23 -0.17
CA GLY A 96 -7.43 -6.47 0.75
C GLY A 96 -7.50 -5.45 1.86
N GLN A 97 -8.15 -5.85 2.96
CA GLN A 97 -8.27 -5.05 4.16
C GLN A 97 -6.89 -4.78 4.75
N PRO A 98 -6.71 -3.70 5.55
CA PRO A 98 -5.42 -3.43 6.18
C PRO A 98 -4.92 -4.61 7.00
N VAL A 99 -3.64 -4.94 6.82
CA VAL A 99 -2.99 -6.06 7.52
C VAL A 99 -1.65 -5.63 8.10
N THR A 100 -1.17 -6.39 9.08
CA THR A 100 0.20 -6.30 9.57
C THR A 100 1.06 -7.32 8.83
N ARG A 101 2.38 -7.21 8.90
CA ARG A 101 3.28 -8.17 8.23
C ARG A 101 3.06 -9.60 8.74
N ALA A 102 2.88 -9.77 10.03
CA ALA A 102 2.65 -11.09 10.60
C ALA A 102 1.38 -11.74 10.03
N LYS A 103 0.31 -10.97 9.92
CA LYS A 103 -0.95 -11.47 9.38
C LYS A 103 -0.87 -11.70 7.87
N ALA A 104 -0.17 -10.82 7.15
CA ALA A 104 0.02 -10.97 5.71
C ALA A 104 0.75 -12.28 5.39
N ASP A 105 1.73 -12.67 6.20
CA ASP A 105 2.48 -13.90 6.00
C ASP A 105 1.68 -15.15 6.39
N ALA A 106 0.75 -15.00 7.33
CA ALA A 106 -0.08 -16.12 7.81
C ALA A 106 -1.25 -16.42 6.88
N ASP A 107 -1.84 -15.39 6.27
CA ASP A 107 -3.01 -15.52 5.40
C ASP A 107 -2.56 -15.81 3.97
N ALA A 108 -2.61 -17.04 3.61
CA ALA A 108 -2.25 -17.47 2.26
C ALA A 108 -3.37 -17.18 1.26
#